data_c106f283d38b49f5668a45601bf94762
#
_entry.id   c106f283d38b49f5668a45601bf94762
#
_cell.length_a   1.000
_cell.length_b   1.000
_cell.length_c   1.000
_cell.angle_alpha   90.00
_cell.angle_beta   90.00
_cell.angle_gamma   90.00
#
_symmetry.space_group_name_H-M   'P 1'
#
loop_
_entity.id
_entity.type
_entity.pdbx_description
1 polymer ?
#
loop_
_entity_poly.entity_id
_entity_poly.type
_entity_poly.pdbx_seq_one_letter_code
_entity_poly.pdbx_strand_id
1 'polypeptide(L)'
;MRVPWTAKRSKQQDWQYWGNNYLWNAMDFLSESFEKGPELIKNVHAKHAHFMISIWASFGPQTQQFRELNEKGLLLPIETWPQSGLSHIWPPRMDYPSGVKVYDAFSPVARDIYWKHLKRLYDYGTDAWWMDSTDPDFFNPRESDYDHKVYGGTWRSLRNAFPLETVRGVYEKQRALQSSNSEMVKSSDKRVFIMTRSSFAGQQHYGSNMWSGDVASSWDMLRKQVPAGLSFSLTGNPNFNTDIGGFFCGSYNTRGGGSAPQNPQFQELYVRWMQYGLFCPVFRSHGADAPREIWQFGKKGEPVYDAIEKMIRLRYRLIPYLYSTAWEVTSANGSYMRPLFSDFAADRKVWNTTDEFMFGRSILAAPIVDPQYTEEKIVKEDAMTGWDRKSAVGESAVQADFTTSKSAVKYLPKGALWYDFWTNKTYKGGQNVTLETSFDRVPMFVRAGSILPLGPEMQYVGEKAWDNLELHIYPGADGDFTLYEDEGDGYNYEKGIYTTITFHWNDKTRTLTIGERKGEYPGMLRTRQFTIVLPDGATTTIDYDGTSKTVRLLI
;
A
#
# COMPACT_ATOMS: atom_id res chain seq x y z
N MET A 1 -5.79 -15.12 -3.83
CA MET A 1 -5.38 -13.73 -3.49
C MET A 1 -6.38 -12.78 -4.11
N ARG A 2 -6.63 -11.61 -3.55
CA ARG A 2 -7.79 -10.81 -3.91
C ARG A 2 -7.38 -9.45 -4.41
N VAL A 3 -8.11 -8.95 -5.40
CA VAL A 3 -7.84 -7.64 -5.99
C VAL A 3 -7.78 -6.61 -4.88
N PRO A 4 -6.65 -5.93 -4.67
CA PRO A 4 -6.45 -5.11 -3.49
C PRO A 4 -7.25 -3.81 -3.52
N TRP A 5 -7.47 -3.28 -2.34
CA TRP A 5 -8.06 -1.97 -2.05
C TRP A 5 -7.30 -0.77 -2.62
N THR A 6 -6.20 -1.02 -3.32
CA THR A 6 -5.26 -0.03 -3.83
C THR A 6 -5.88 1.05 -4.71
N ALA A 7 -7.09 0.80 -5.18
CA ALA A 7 -7.83 1.74 -6.04
C ALA A 7 -8.83 2.62 -5.28
N LYS A 8 -8.98 2.46 -3.94
CA LYS A 8 -10.01 3.19 -3.19
C LYS A 8 -9.39 4.25 -2.26
N ARG A 9 -10.02 5.42 -2.20
CA ARG A 9 -9.69 6.46 -1.21
C ARG A 9 -10.09 5.98 0.17
N SER A 10 -9.20 6.10 1.17
CA SER A 10 -9.52 5.72 2.55
C SER A 10 -9.05 6.77 3.55
N LYS A 11 -9.75 6.83 4.69
CA LYS A 11 -9.34 7.49 5.91
C LYS A 11 -9.00 6.44 6.94
N GLN A 12 -7.92 6.67 7.67
CA GLN A 12 -7.42 5.75 8.68
C GLN A 12 -7.61 6.38 10.05
N GLN A 13 -8.20 5.61 10.98
CA GLN A 13 -8.32 5.95 12.38
C GLN A 13 -7.27 5.18 13.16
N ASP A 14 -6.42 5.90 13.87
CA ASP A 14 -5.38 5.35 14.72
C ASP A 14 -5.95 4.94 16.09
N TRP A 15 -5.09 4.44 16.97
CA TRP A 15 -5.41 3.94 18.30
C TRP A 15 -5.97 5.01 19.26
N GLN A 16 -6.29 4.63 20.52
CA GLN A 16 -6.88 5.46 21.57
C GLN A 16 -8.33 5.95 21.34
N TYR A 17 -9.02 5.52 20.29
CA TYR A 17 -10.47 5.76 20.17
C TYR A 17 -11.26 5.02 21.26
N TRP A 18 -10.65 4.02 21.89
CA TRP A 18 -11.19 3.26 23.03
C TRP A 18 -10.95 3.92 24.40
N GLY A 19 -10.20 5.03 24.49
CA GLY A 19 -9.89 5.73 25.73
C GLY A 19 -8.50 5.41 26.29
N ASN A 20 -8.42 4.98 27.56
CA ASN A 20 -7.15 4.73 28.26
C ASN A 20 -6.61 3.30 28.02
N ASN A 21 -5.41 3.01 28.59
CA ASN A 21 -4.74 1.73 28.38
C ASN A 21 -5.42 0.54 29.07
N TYR A 22 -6.21 0.75 30.13
CA TYR A 22 -7.01 -0.32 30.73
C TYR A 22 -8.15 -0.79 29.81
N LEU A 23 -8.55 0.06 28.86
CA LEU A 23 -9.51 -0.20 27.79
C LEU A 23 -8.80 -0.49 26.45
N TRP A 24 -7.50 -0.76 26.47
CA TRP A 24 -6.72 -1.00 25.26
C TRP A 24 -7.41 -1.98 24.31
N ASN A 25 -7.60 -1.56 23.06
CA ASN A 25 -8.24 -2.35 22.01
C ASN A 25 -9.66 -2.85 22.40
N ALA A 26 -10.47 -2.00 23.05
CA ALA A 26 -11.85 -2.36 23.44
C ALA A 26 -12.78 -2.60 22.24
N MET A 27 -12.34 -2.29 21.03
CA MET A 27 -13.13 -2.43 19.78
C MET A 27 -14.46 -1.67 19.84
N ASP A 28 -14.41 -0.48 20.43
CA ASP A 28 -15.55 0.44 20.53
C ASP A 28 -15.04 1.89 20.72
N PHE A 29 -15.89 2.86 20.38
CA PHE A 29 -15.62 4.28 20.56
C PHE A 29 -15.98 4.69 21.98
N LEU A 30 -15.04 4.55 22.92
CA LEU A 30 -15.25 4.82 24.35
C LEU A 30 -14.55 6.09 24.83
N SER A 31 -13.70 6.70 24.00
CA SER A 31 -13.06 7.98 24.29
C SER A 31 -14.04 9.12 24.08
N GLU A 32 -14.07 10.10 25.00
CA GLU A 32 -14.87 11.33 24.88
C GLU A 32 -14.60 12.06 23.55
N SER A 33 -13.36 11.98 23.05
CA SER A 33 -12.98 12.59 21.75
C SER A 33 -13.62 11.89 20.54
N PHE A 34 -14.19 10.70 20.72
CA PHE A 34 -14.73 9.85 19.66
C PHE A 34 -16.17 9.38 19.92
N GLU A 35 -16.92 10.04 20.81
CA GLU A 35 -18.32 9.70 21.13
C GLU A 35 -19.22 9.54 19.89
N LYS A 36 -18.91 10.29 18.81
CA LYS A 36 -19.63 10.25 17.54
C LYS A 36 -18.92 9.36 16.49
N GLY A 37 -18.21 8.32 16.91
CA GLY A 37 -17.50 7.44 16.00
C GLY A 37 -18.33 6.89 14.85
N PRO A 38 -19.54 6.35 15.07
CA PRO A 38 -20.41 5.88 13.98
C PRO A 38 -20.85 6.98 13.02
N GLU A 39 -21.06 8.22 13.51
CA GLU A 39 -21.36 9.38 12.67
C GLU A 39 -20.14 9.80 11.84
N LEU A 40 -18.95 9.73 12.42
CA LEU A 40 -17.68 9.97 11.71
C LEU A 40 -17.54 9.02 10.52
N ILE A 41 -17.83 7.74 10.69
CA ILE A 41 -17.77 6.75 9.61
C ILE A 41 -18.76 7.12 8.49
N LYS A 42 -19.99 7.46 8.82
CA LYS A 42 -20.99 7.92 7.83
C LYS A 42 -20.53 9.17 7.08
N ASN A 43 -19.90 10.13 7.78
CA ASN A 43 -19.37 11.34 7.17
C ASN A 43 -18.18 11.07 6.24
N VAL A 44 -17.37 10.06 6.53
CA VAL A 44 -16.30 9.58 5.63
C VAL A 44 -16.90 8.96 4.38
N HIS A 45 -17.92 8.09 4.54
CA HIS A 45 -18.61 7.47 3.40
C HIS A 45 -19.32 8.51 2.52
N ALA A 46 -19.94 9.52 3.11
CA ALA A 46 -20.58 10.62 2.37
C ALA A 46 -19.59 11.42 1.50
N LYS A 47 -18.30 11.30 1.74
CA LYS A 47 -17.22 11.86 0.92
C LYS A 47 -16.62 10.85 -0.07
N HIS A 48 -17.31 9.75 -0.33
CA HIS A 48 -16.85 8.68 -1.20
C HIS A 48 -15.48 8.09 -0.79
N ALA A 49 -15.26 8.00 0.52
CA ALA A 49 -14.05 7.43 1.11
C ALA A 49 -14.40 6.23 2.00
N HIS A 50 -13.48 5.29 2.12
CA HIS A 50 -13.58 4.17 3.03
C HIS A 50 -12.94 4.49 4.38
N PHE A 51 -13.39 3.80 5.42
CA PHE A 51 -12.89 3.98 6.78
C PHE A 51 -12.13 2.73 7.24
N MET A 52 -10.86 2.90 7.58
CA MET A 52 -10.00 1.87 8.17
C MET A 52 -9.70 2.23 9.62
N ILE A 53 -9.73 1.25 10.53
CA ILE A 53 -9.49 1.47 11.95
C ILE A 53 -8.38 0.56 12.48
N SER A 54 -7.56 1.10 13.38
CA SER A 54 -6.51 0.35 14.08
C SER A 54 -7.11 -0.63 15.07
N ILE A 55 -6.64 -1.87 15.04
CA ILE A 55 -6.95 -2.94 15.98
C ILE A 55 -5.68 -3.71 16.31
N TRP A 56 -5.63 -4.29 17.52
CA TRP A 56 -4.44 -4.93 18.06
C TRP A 56 -4.69 -6.40 18.40
N ALA A 57 -3.62 -7.15 18.59
CA ALA A 57 -3.67 -8.54 19.05
C ALA A 57 -3.58 -8.66 20.59
N SER A 58 -3.75 -7.55 21.31
CA SER A 58 -3.68 -7.47 22.76
C SER A 58 -4.85 -6.66 23.33
N PHE A 59 -5.15 -6.88 24.61
CA PHE A 59 -6.32 -6.28 25.26
C PHE A 59 -6.01 -5.76 26.65
N GLY A 60 -6.59 -4.62 27.00
CA GLY A 60 -6.56 -4.04 28.34
C GLY A 60 -7.49 -4.77 29.31
N PRO A 61 -7.14 -4.80 30.61
CA PRO A 61 -7.84 -5.64 31.60
C PRO A 61 -9.29 -5.25 31.89
N GLN A 62 -9.71 -4.05 31.53
CA GLN A 62 -11.09 -3.59 31.69
C GLN A 62 -12.00 -3.92 30.49
N THR A 63 -11.44 -4.44 29.40
CA THR A 63 -12.23 -4.81 28.22
C THR A 63 -13.02 -6.10 28.45
N GLN A 64 -14.16 -6.22 27.75
CA GLN A 64 -14.99 -7.44 27.83
C GLN A 64 -14.25 -8.64 27.25
N GLN A 65 -13.58 -8.47 26.11
CA GLN A 65 -12.78 -9.52 25.48
C GLN A 65 -11.64 -10.02 26.36
N PHE A 66 -10.97 -9.15 27.10
CA PHE A 66 -9.96 -9.57 28.07
C PHE A 66 -10.55 -10.51 29.12
N ARG A 67 -11.71 -10.17 29.69
CA ARG A 67 -12.38 -10.98 30.73
C ARG A 67 -12.76 -12.34 30.18
N GLU A 68 -13.39 -12.39 29.01
CA GLU A 68 -13.80 -13.65 28.38
C GLU A 68 -12.60 -14.54 28.04
N LEU A 69 -11.53 -13.95 27.53
CA LEU A 69 -10.29 -14.68 27.21
C LEU A 69 -9.58 -15.18 28.48
N ASN A 70 -9.51 -14.34 29.52
CA ASN A 70 -8.88 -14.69 30.79
C ASN A 70 -9.59 -15.83 31.51
N GLU A 71 -10.93 -15.81 31.55
CA GLU A 71 -11.77 -16.89 32.13
C GLU A 71 -11.50 -18.25 31.47
N LYS A 72 -11.11 -18.26 30.21
CA LYS A 72 -10.81 -19.47 29.44
C LYS A 72 -9.33 -19.82 29.36
N GLY A 73 -8.45 -19.03 30.03
CA GLY A 73 -7.01 -19.23 29.96
C GLY A 73 -6.39 -18.99 28.58
N LEU A 74 -6.97 -18.07 27.81
CA LEU A 74 -6.59 -17.77 26.43
C LEU A 74 -5.81 -16.45 26.27
N LEU A 75 -5.22 -15.96 27.37
CA LEU A 75 -4.28 -14.83 27.38
C LEU A 75 -2.86 -15.32 27.62
N LEU A 76 -1.90 -14.75 26.88
CA LEU A 76 -0.49 -15.07 27.01
C LEU A 76 0.16 -14.19 28.08
N PRO A 77 1.00 -14.75 28.98
CA PRO A 77 1.70 -14.01 30.02
C PRO A 77 2.97 -13.34 29.50
N ILE A 78 2.88 -12.63 28.38
CA ILE A 78 4.00 -11.91 27.79
C ILE A 78 3.82 -10.41 27.99
N GLU A 79 4.92 -9.71 28.30
CA GLU A 79 4.92 -8.25 28.31
C GLU A 79 4.80 -7.73 26.88
N THR A 80 3.87 -6.81 26.67
CA THR A 80 3.61 -6.23 25.36
C THR A 80 3.32 -4.74 25.46
N TRP A 81 3.13 -4.11 24.32
CA TRP A 81 2.69 -2.73 24.23
C TRP A 81 1.17 -2.59 24.50
N PRO A 82 0.75 -1.55 25.23
CA PRO A 82 1.56 -0.63 26.04
C PRO A 82 2.19 -1.37 27.22
N GLN A 83 3.42 -0.99 27.60
CA GLN A 83 4.24 -1.74 28.55
C GLN A 83 3.46 -2.15 29.80
N SER A 84 3.26 -3.44 29.94
CA SER A 84 2.44 -4.02 31.00
C SER A 84 3.18 -4.19 32.32
N GLY A 85 4.51 -4.07 32.33
CA GLY A 85 5.36 -4.29 33.50
C GLY A 85 6.60 -3.38 33.60
N LEU A 86 6.81 -2.42 32.67
CA LEU A 86 8.00 -1.56 32.65
C LEU A 86 7.79 -0.24 33.39
N SER A 87 8.89 0.34 33.92
CA SER A 87 8.89 1.65 34.59
C SER A 87 8.84 2.85 33.67
N HIS A 88 9.20 2.67 32.40
CA HIS A 88 9.16 3.72 31.38
C HIS A 88 8.04 3.45 30.41
N ILE A 89 7.20 4.43 30.19
CA ILE A 89 6.00 4.32 29.38
C ILE A 89 6.01 5.38 28.30
N TRP A 90 5.76 4.94 27.07
CA TRP A 90 5.49 5.80 25.95
C TRP A 90 4.16 5.40 25.28
N PRO A 91 3.29 6.36 24.94
CA PRO A 91 3.33 7.81 25.25
C PRO A 91 3.15 8.09 26.76
N PRO A 92 3.62 9.25 27.25
CA PRO A 92 3.66 9.55 28.71
C PRO A 92 2.32 9.53 29.45
N ARG A 93 1.22 9.48 28.70
CA ARG A 93 -0.16 9.50 29.26
C ARG A 93 -0.72 8.10 29.56
N MET A 94 0.05 7.07 29.34
CA MET A 94 -0.36 5.70 29.62
C MET A 94 -0.31 5.42 31.11
N ASP A 95 -1.36 4.76 31.60
CA ASP A 95 -1.38 4.26 32.97
C ASP A 95 -0.41 3.07 33.11
N TYR A 96 0.34 3.05 34.21
CA TYR A 96 1.34 2.01 34.44
C TYR A 96 1.10 1.34 35.80
N PRO A 97 1.21 0.00 35.89
CA PRO A 97 1.27 -0.97 34.79
C PRO A 97 -0.08 -1.07 34.08
N SER A 98 -0.06 -1.20 32.76
CA SER A 98 -1.29 -1.25 31.96
C SER A 98 -2.08 -2.56 32.11
N GLY A 99 -1.40 -3.65 32.42
CA GLY A 99 -1.99 -4.99 32.51
C GLY A 99 -2.45 -5.58 31.17
N VAL A 100 -2.08 -4.95 30.06
CA VAL A 100 -2.41 -5.42 28.70
C VAL A 100 -1.78 -6.79 28.44
N LYS A 101 -2.53 -7.71 27.82
CA LYS A 101 -2.07 -9.05 27.45
C LYS A 101 -2.46 -9.41 26.02
N VAL A 102 -1.58 -10.19 25.40
CA VAL A 102 -1.81 -10.78 24.07
C VAL A 102 -2.76 -11.97 24.19
N TYR A 103 -3.64 -12.15 23.20
CA TYR A 103 -4.51 -13.32 23.15
C TYR A 103 -3.83 -14.49 22.41
N ASP A 104 -4.27 -15.72 22.70
CA ASP A 104 -3.81 -16.91 21.97
C ASP A 104 -4.50 -17.04 20.61
N ALA A 105 -3.92 -16.40 19.58
CA ALA A 105 -4.47 -16.42 18.22
C ALA A 105 -4.48 -17.82 17.58
N PHE A 106 -3.74 -18.79 18.11
CA PHE A 106 -3.77 -20.17 17.61
C PHE A 106 -5.08 -20.88 17.99
N SER A 107 -5.71 -20.46 19.09
CA SER A 107 -6.99 -21.01 19.54
C SER A 107 -8.16 -20.56 18.68
N PRO A 108 -8.93 -21.48 18.08
CA PRO A 108 -10.17 -21.13 17.37
C PRO A 108 -11.16 -20.37 18.26
N VAL A 109 -11.28 -20.79 19.54
CA VAL A 109 -12.17 -20.14 20.52
C VAL A 109 -11.73 -18.69 20.78
N ALA A 110 -10.43 -18.44 20.88
CA ALA A 110 -9.92 -17.08 21.07
C ALA A 110 -10.19 -16.19 19.85
N ARG A 111 -10.05 -16.73 18.62
CA ARG A 111 -10.41 -16.01 17.39
C ARG A 111 -11.93 -15.75 17.31
N ASP A 112 -12.79 -16.65 17.81
CA ASP A 112 -14.24 -16.42 17.89
C ASP A 112 -14.58 -15.27 18.82
N ILE A 113 -13.95 -15.22 20.00
CA ILE A 113 -14.10 -14.11 20.97
C ILE A 113 -13.60 -12.81 20.35
N TYR A 114 -12.44 -12.82 19.70
CA TYR A 114 -11.89 -11.65 19.01
C TYR A 114 -12.89 -11.09 18.01
N TRP A 115 -13.39 -11.92 17.11
CA TRP A 115 -14.35 -11.50 16.09
C TRP A 115 -15.70 -11.07 16.68
N LYS A 116 -16.20 -11.72 17.70
CA LYS A 116 -17.44 -11.35 18.39
C LYS A 116 -17.47 -9.87 18.78
N HIS A 117 -16.34 -9.36 19.31
CA HIS A 117 -16.22 -7.97 19.71
C HIS A 117 -15.88 -7.05 18.55
N LEU A 118 -15.01 -7.49 17.63
CA LEU A 118 -14.64 -6.73 16.44
C LEU A 118 -15.84 -6.44 15.53
N LYS A 119 -16.79 -7.36 15.48
CA LYS A 119 -18.02 -7.21 14.68
C LYS A 119 -18.79 -5.94 15.01
N ARG A 120 -18.68 -5.39 16.20
CA ARG A 120 -19.29 -4.09 16.56
C ARG A 120 -18.76 -2.97 15.66
N LEU A 121 -17.46 -2.88 15.48
CA LEU A 121 -16.85 -1.89 14.57
C LEU A 121 -17.27 -2.14 13.11
N TYR A 122 -17.38 -3.41 12.71
CA TYR A 122 -17.90 -3.77 11.39
C TYR A 122 -19.33 -3.27 11.21
N ASP A 123 -20.20 -3.48 12.21
CA ASP A 123 -21.61 -3.06 12.18
C ASP A 123 -21.77 -1.54 12.17
N TYR A 124 -20.82 -0.78 12.71
CA TYR A 124 -20.76 0.69 12.58
C TYR A 124 -20.41 1.15 11.17
N GLY A 125 -19.94 0.26 10.30
CA GLY A 125 -19.62 0.54 8.91
C GLY A 125 -18.12 0.58 8.59
N THR A 126 -17.25 0.12 9.48
CA THR A 126 -15.82 -0.02 9.17
C THR A 126 -15.60 -0.87 7.92
N ASP A 127 -14.74 -0.39 7.03
CA ASP A 127 -14.49 -1.01 5.73
C ASP A 127 -13.22 -1.87 5.72
N ALA A 128 -12.24 -1.56 6.56
CA ALA A 128 -10.94 -2.22 6.57
C ALA A 128 -10.30 -2.22 7.96
N TRP A 129 -9.36 -3.13 8.15
CA TRP A 129 -8.66 -3.35 9.40
C TRP A 129 -7.18 -3.00 9.27
N TRP A 130 -6.70 -2.13 10.14
CA TRP A 130 -5.29 -1.92 10.37
C TRP A 130 -4.91 -2.75 11.60
N MET A 131 -4.45 -3.98 11.35
CA MET A 131 -4.04 -4.91 12.38
C MET A 131 -2.58 -4.64 12.76
N ASP A 132 -2.41 -3.75 13.73
CA ASP A 132 -1.10 -3.40 14.26
C ASP A 132 -0.63 -4.44 15.28
N SER A 133 0.69 -4.50 15.50
CA SER A 133 1.33 -5.41 16.48
C SER A 133 0.86 -6.88 16.36
N THR A 134 0.71 -7.35 15.12
CA THR A 134 0.44 -8.77 14.84
C THR A 134 1.67 -9.67 15.01
N ASP A 135 2.82 -9.10 15.27
CA ASP A 135 4.06 -9.71 15.75
C ASP A 135 4.25 -9.39 17.24
N PRO A 136 3.36 -9.68 18.14
CA PRO A 136 3.17 -8.99 19.42
C PRO A 136 4.47 -8.43 19.96
N ASP A 137 4.51 -7.13 20.22
CA ASP A 137 5.68 -6.50 20.84
C ASP A 137 5.99 -7.23 22.13
N PHE A 138 7.05 -8.02 22.15
CA PHE A 138 7.43 -8.87 23.28
C PHE A 138 8.64 -8.27 23.97
N PHE A 139 8.40 -7.57 25.07
CA PHE A 139 9.43 -6.89 25.84
C PHE A 139 10.06 -7.82 26.87
N ASN A 140 11.36 -7.66 27.08
CA ASN A 140 12.13 -8.35 28.13
C ASN A 140 11.84 -9.86 28.25
N PRO A 141 11.87 -10.64 27.15
CA PRO A 141 11.55 -12.06 27.22
C PRO A 141 12.61 -12.82 28.02
N ARG A 142 12.16 -13.63 28.98
CA ARG A 142 13.00 -14.65 29.61
C ARG A 142 12.95 -15.90 28.73
N GLU A 143 13.99 -16.72 28.80
CA GLU A 143 14.06 -17.96 28.04
C GLU A 143 12.85 -18.89 28.30
N SER A 144 12.39 -18.95 29.53
CA SER A 144 11.20 -19.72 29.96
C SER A 144 9.88 -19.21 29.32
N ASP A 145 9.80 -17.93 28.94
CA ASP A 145 8.58 -17.36 28.39
C ASP A 145 8.27 -17.93 27.00
N TYR A 146 9.31 -18.37 26.27
CA TYR A 146 9.15 -19.05 24.99
C TYR A 146 8.51 -20.44 25.11
N ASP A 147 8.60 -21.09 26.25
CA ASP A 147 8.03 -22.44 26.47
C ASP A 147 6.58 -22.39 26.96
N HIS A 148 6.01 -21.19 27.07
CA HIS A 148 4.59 -21.04 27.40
C HIS A 148 3.71 -21.80 26.40
N LYS A 149 2.75 -22.55 26.94
CA LYS A 149 1.80 -23.32 26.12
C LYS A 149 0.80 -22.40 25.43
N VAL A 150 0.62 -22.63 24.15
CA VAL A 150 -0.42 -22.06 23.29
C VAL A 150 -1.24 -23.19 22.68
N TYR A 151 -2.36 -22.88 22.08
CA TYR A 151 -3.16 -23.90 21.40
C TYR A 151 -2.32 -24.58 20.29
N GLY A 152 -2.19 -25.89 20.39
CA GLY A 152 -1.45 -26.71 19.41
C GLY A 152 0.06 -26.80 19.61
N GLY A 153 0.65 -26.13 20.63
CA GLY A 153 2.10 -26.21 20.85
C GLY A 153 2.63 -25.29 21.95
N THR A 154 3.79 -24.72 21.72
CA THR A 154 4.42 -23.71 22.58
C THR A 154 4.64 -22.44 21.78
N TRP A 155 4.77 -21.31 22.49
CA TRP A 155 5.12 -20.03 21.86
C TRP A 155 6.42 -20.16 21.03
N ARG A 156 7.42 -20.87 21.56
CA ARG A 156 8.69 -21.14 20.86
C ARG A 156 8.47 -21.77 19.49
N SER A 157 7.59 -22.76 19.40
CA SER A 157 7.37 -23.53 18.16
C SER A 157 6.47 -22.83 17.14
N LEU A 158 5.57 -21.94 17.60
CA LEU A 158 4.49 -21.40 16.75
C LEU A 158 4.54 -19.89 16.55
N ARG A 159 5.29 -19.13 17.35
CA ARG A 159 5.23 -17.65 17.37
C ARG A 159 5.37 -16.98 16.01
N ASN A 160 6.18 -17.52 15.12
CA ASN A 160 6.37 -16.92 13.80
C ASN A 160 5.10 -17.00 12.93
N ALA A 161 4.20 -17.95 13.22
CA ALA A 161 2.91 -18.06 12.53
C ALA A 161 1.79 -17.23 13.18
N PHE A 162 2.07 -16.54 14.29
CA PHE A 162 1.08 -15.73 14.99
C PHE A 162 0.40 -14.68 14.08
N PRO A 163 1.15 -13.93 13.23
CA PRO A 163 0.54 -12.98 12.29
C PRO A 163 -0.48 -13.65 11.37
N LEU A 164 -0.14 -14.82 10.85
CA LEU A 164 -1.00 -15.59 9.97
C LEU A 164 -2.31 -15.95 10.66
N GLU A 165 -2.25 -16.47 11.89
CA GLU A 165 -3.42 -16.94 12.62
C GLU A 165 -4.37 -15.82 13.04
N THR A 166 -3.82 -14.68 13.49
CA THR A 166 -4.66 -13.55 13.86
C THR A 166 -5.32 -12.90 12.65
N VAL A 167 -4.61 -12.75 11.53
CA VAL A 167 -5.17 -12.26 10.26
C VAL A 167 -6.22 -13.23 9.70
N ARG A 168 -5.92 -14.53 9.72
CA ARG A 168 -6.85 -15.59 9.29
C ARG A 168 -8.17 -15.51 10.06
N GLY A 169 -8.11 -15.35 11.38
CA GLY A 169 -9.28 -15.26 12.23
C GLY A 169 -10.25 -14.15 11.82
N VAL A 170 -9.72 -12.94 11.59
CA VAL A 170 -10.53 -11.80 11.13
C VAL A 170 -11.08 -12.04 9.73
N TYR A 171 -10.23 -12.50 8.82
CA TYR A 171 -10.60 -12.73 7.44
C TYR A 171 -11.71 -13.77 7.29
N GLU A 172 -11.52 -14.98 7.85
CA GLU A 172 -12.49 -16.08 7.72
C GLU A 172 -13.84 -15.72 8.35
N LYS A 173 -13.84 -15.03 9.50
CA LYS A 173 -15.07 -14.64 10.18
C LYS A 173 -15.85 -13.57 9.41
N GLN A 174 -15.17 -12.56 8.87
CA GLN A 174 -15.84 -11.57 8.03
C GLN A 174 -16.39 -12.20 6.74
N ARG A 175 -15.63 -13.11 6.14
CA ARG A 175 -16.09 -13.86 4.96
C ARG A 175 -17.32 -14.73 5.24
N ALA A 176 -17.37 -15.36 6.41
CA ALA A 176 -18.51 -16.20 6.79
C ALA A 176 -19.82 -15.42 6.91
N LEU A 177 -19.79 -14.13 7.28
CA LEU A 177 -20.99 -13.29 7.30
C LEU A 177 -21.59 -13.10 5.91
N GLN A 178 -20.76 -13.04 4.88
CA GLN A 178 -21.17 -12.79 3.50
C GLN A 178 -21.83 -14.00 2.86
N SER A 179 -21.46 -15.21 3.28
CA SER A 179 -22.00 -16.46 2.73
C SER A 179 -23.33 -16.88 3.35
N SER A 180 -23.71 -16.35 4.52
CA SER A 180 -24.89 -16.78 5.29
C SER A 180 -26.19 -16.03 4.97
N ASN A 181 -26.14 -14.92 4.23
CA ASN A 181 -27.31 -14.07 3.95
C ASN A 181 -27.54 -13.87 2.45
N SER A 182 -28.25 -14.79 1.82
CA SER A 182 -28.50 -14.74 0.37
C SER A 182 -29.44 -13.61 -0.11
N GLU A 183 -30.21 -12.97 0.77
CA GLU A 183 -31.18 -11.95 0.39
C GLU A 183 -30.91 -10.52 0.92
N MET A 184 -30.10 -10.36 1.95
CA MET A 184 -29.77 -9.03 2.52
C MET A 184 -28.43 -8.46 2.06
N VAL A 185 -27.75 -9.10 1.16
CA VAL A 185 -26.29 -8.98 0.90
C VAL A 185 -25.92 -7.83 -0.04
N LYS A 186 -26.85 -7.01 -0.52
CA LYS A 186 -26.51 -5.91 -1.47
C LYS A 186 -25.69 -4.76 -0.88
N SER A 187 -25.53 -4.67 0.44
CA SER A 187 -24.78 -3.59 1.08
C SER A 187 -23.60 -4.04 1.97
N SER A 188 -23.36 -5.34 2.14
CA SER A 188 -22.37 -5.89 3.08
C SER A 188 -21.26 -6.75 2.45
N ASP A 189 -21.26 -6.97 1.14
CA ASP A 189 -20.24 -7.77 0.44
C ASP A 189 -18.94 -6.99 0.19
N LYS A 190 -18.41 -6.38 1.23
CA LYS A 190 -17.12 -5.70 1.14
C LYS A 190 -16.00 -6.72 1.08
N ARG A 191 -15.05 -6.48 0.18
CA ARG A 191 -13.78 -7.21 0.20
C ARG A 191 -13.07 -6.97 1.52
N VAL A 192 -12.65 -8.06 2.17
CA VAL A 192 -11.83 -7.95 3.37
C VAL A 192 -10.48 -7.36 2.97
N PHE A 193 -10.14 -6.23 3.58
CA PHE A 193 -8.81 -5.65 3.47
C PHE A 193 -8.20 -5.54 4.86
N ILE A 194 -7.03 -6.12 5.01
CA ILE A 194 -6.25 -6.09 6.26
C ILE A 194 -4.87 -5.52 5.94
N MET A 195 -4.51 -4.46 6.62
CA MET A 195 -3.14 -3.97 6.65
C MET A 195 -2.49 -4.42 7.95
N THR A 196 -1.32 -5.06 7.88
CA THR A 196 -0.66 -5.65 9.03
C THR A 196 0.85 -5.38 9.02
N ARG A 197 1.46 -5.29 10.21
CA ARG A 197 2.89 -4.99 10.34
C ARG A 197 3.78 -6.20 10.08
N SER A 198 3.27 -7.40 10.24
CA SER A 198 4.06 -8.63 10.11
C SER A 198 3.34 -9.68 9.27
N SER A 199 4.11 -10.66 8.81
CA SER A 199 3.61 -11.67 7.89
C SER A 199 4.29 -13.02 8.09
N PHE A 200 3.60 -14.07 7.66
CA PHE A 200 4.11 -15.42 7.57
C PHE A 200 3.71 -16.05 6.23
N ALA A 201 4.42 -17.09 5.81
CA ALA A 201 4.15 -17.78 4.55
C ALA A 201 2.67 -18.22 4.44
N GLY A 202 2.01 -17.88 3.33
CA GLY A 202 0.60 -18.17 3.11
C GLY A 202 -0.37 -17.04 3.51
N GLN A 203 0.08 -16.01 4.21
CA GLN A 203 -0.78 -14.93 4.70
C GLN A 203 -1.41 -14.11 3.57
N GLN A 204 -0.79 -14.04 2.40
CA GLN A 204 -1.35 -13.42 1.19
C GLN A 204 -2.73 -14.00 0.80
N HIS A 205 -3.06 -15.21 1.24
CA HIS A 205 -4.37 -15.83 1.03
C HIS A 205 -5.51 -15.07 1.73
N TYR A 206 -5.20 -14.36 2.82
CA TYR A 206 -6.20 -13.73 3.69
C TYR A 206 -6.40 -12.23 3.42
N GLY A 207 -6.17 -11.76 2.20
CA GLY A 207 -6.45 -10.38 1.81
C GLY A 207 -5.63 -9.34 2.58
N SER A 208 -4.42 -9.73 3.03
CA SER A 208 -3.56 -8.86 3.82
C SER A 208 -2.51 -8.16 2.96
N ASN A 209 -2.18 -6.93 3.37
CA ASN A 209 -1.06 -6.15 2.90
C ASN A 209 -0.15 -5.83 4.08
N MET A 210 1.15 -6.04 3.92
CA MET A 210 2.13 -5.71 4.95
C MET A 210 2.75 -4.34 4.71
N TRP A 211 2.92 -3.54 5.76
CA TRP A 211 3.78 -2.36 5.71
C TRP A 211 5.09 -2.59 6.47
N SER A 212 6.09 -1.80 6.18
CA SER A 212 7.45 -1.97 6.72
C SER A 212 7.63 -1.58 8.19
N GLY A 213 6.55 -1.28 8.91
CA GLY A 213 6.60 -0.87 10.32
C GLY A 213 7.01 0.60 10.52
N ASP A 214 7.33 0.93 11.75
CA ASP A 214 7.64 2.28 12.21
C ASP A 214 9.10 2.66 11.91
N VAL A 215 9.39 2.90 10.66
CA VAL A 215 10.74 3.23 10.19
C VAL A 215 11.07 4.70 10.34
N ALA A 216 12.35 5.03 10.57
CA ALA A 216 12.81 6.41 10.64
C ALA A 216 12.68 7.13 9.29
N SER A 217 12.40 8.42 9.33
CA SER A 217 12.46 9.29 8.15
C SER A 217 13.91 9.59 7.81
N SER A 218 14.53 8.75 6.97
CA SER A 218 15.91 8.91 6.54
C SER A 218 16.13 8.38 5.12
N TRP A 219 17.14 8.89 4.45
CA TRP A 219 17.54 8.40 3.13
C TRP A 219 18.03 6.95 3.19
N ASP A 220 18.77 6.59 4.24
CA ASP A 220 19.21 5.21 4.45
C ASP A 220 18.03 4.26 4.51
N MET A 221 16.95 4.66 5.19
CA MET A 221 15.75 3.85 5.27
C MET A 221 15.01 3.80 3.93
N LEU A 222 14.92 4.89 3.19
CA LEU A 222 14.33 4.88 1.83
C LEU A 222 15.09 3.91 0.91
N ARG A 223 16.44 3.96 0.93
CA ARG A 223 17.27 3.01 0.17
C ARG A 223 16.96 1.54 0.51
N LYS A 224 16.66 1.25 1.77
CA LYS A 224 16.32 -0.12 2.24
C LYS A 224 14.89 -0.54 1.89
N GLN A 225 13.94 0.39 1.71
CA GLN A 225 12.54 0.06 1.41
C GLN A 225 12.39 -0.62 0.05
N VAL A 226 13.15 -0.20 -0.95
CA VAL A 226 13.04 -0.77 -2.30
C VAL A 226 13.42 -2.26 -2.30
N PRO A 227 14.63 -2.68 -1.88
CA PRO A 227 14.99 -4.09 -1.84
C PRO A 227 14.17 -4.90 -0.83
N ALA A 228 13.69 -4.29 0.26
CA ALA A 228 12.78 -4.96 1.19
C ALA A 228 11.46 -5.36 0.50
N GLY A 229 10.81 -4.44 -0.21
CA GLY A 229 9.59 -4.72 -0.96
C GLY A 229 9.81 -5.76 -2.07
N LEU A 230 10.94 -5.71 -2.78
CA LEU A 230 11.29 -6.70 -3.79
C LEU A 230 11.53 -8.09 -3.19
N SER A 231 12.25 -8.17 -2.08
CA SER A 231 12.49 -9.42 -1.35
C SER A 231 11.19 -10.02 -0.84
N PHE A 232 10.29 -9.17 -0.34
CA PHE A 232 8.98 -9.58 0.13
C PHE A 232 8.13 -10.18 -1.01
N SER A 233 8.15 -9.55 -2.18
CA SER A 233 7.50 -10.09 -3.39
C SER A 233 8.04 -11.47 -3.78
N LEU A 234 9.35 -11.70 -3.63
CA LEU A 234 10.00 -13.00 -3.92
C LEU A 234 9.56 -14.11 -2.96
N THR A 235 9.09 -13.80 -1.76
CA THR A 235 8.53 -14.80 -0.83
C THR A 235 7.13 -15.27 -1.22
N GLY A 236 6.59 -14.79 -2.35
CA GLY A 236 5.22 -15.05 -2.79
C GLY A 236 4.17 -14.18 -2.13
N ASN A 237 4.58 -13.14 -1.39
CA ASN A 237 3.67 -12.14 -0.83
C ASN A 237 3.84 -10.80 -1.57
N PRO A 238 3.00 -10.51 -2.59
CA PRO A 238 3.16 -9.35 -3.44
C PRO A 238 2.64 -8.05 -2.82
N ASN A 239 1.98 -8.13 -1.65
CA ASN A 239 1.28 -7.01 -1.04
C ASN A 239 2.15 -6.34 0.03
N PHE A 240 2.97 -5.39 -0.39
CA PHE A 240 3.88 -4.63 0.47
C PHE A 240 3.68 -3.13 0.27
N ASN A 241 3.76 -2.36 1.35
CA ASN A 241 3.89 -0.91 1.31
C ASN A 241 4.77 -0.38 2.43
N THR A 242 5.00 0.91 2.40
CA THR A 242 5.77 1.66 3.38
C THR A 242 5.00 2.90 3.80
N ASP A 243 5.32 3.45 4.96
CA ASP A 243 4.88 4.76 5.38
C ASP A 243 5.65 5.82 4.60
N ILE A 244 4.95 6.55 3.72
CA ILE A 244 5.59 7.54 2.85
C ILE A 244 6.22 8.64 3.68
N GLY A 245 7.52 8.85 3.49
CA GLY A 245 8.34 9.78 4.25
C GLY A 245 8.95 9.20 5.52
N GLY A 246 8.78 7.89 5.78
CA GLY A 246 9.13 7.23 7.05
C GLY A 246 8.13 7.54 8.16
N PHE A 247 8.07 6.72 9.22
CA PHE A 247 7.11 6.92 10.31
C PHE A 247 7.55 8.04 11.26
N PHE A 248 8.79 7.99 11.79
CA PHE A 248 9.32 8.98 12.72
C PHE A 248 10.03 10.11 11.99
N CYS A 249 9.46 11.32 11.98
CA CYS A 249 10.06 12.50 11.36
C CYS A 249 10.46 13.59 12.38
N GLY A 250 10.51 13.27 13.66
CA GLY A 250 10.78 14.23 14.74
C GLY A 250 12.12 14.98 14.59
N SER A 251 13.14 14.32 14.02
CA SER A 251 14.43 14.94 13.76
C SER A 251 14.39 16.12 12.76
N TYR A 252 13.30 16.25 11.99
CA TYR A 252 13.07 17.37 11.07
C TYR A 252 12.19 18.48 11.64
N ASN A 253 11.68 18.34 12.86
CA ASN A 253 10.89 19.35 13.55
C ASN A 253 11.76 20.49 14.10
N THR A 254 12.53 21.16 13.24
CA THR A 254 13.53 22.18 13.62
C THR A 254 12.92 23.51 14.05
N ARG A 255 11.62 23.73 13.79
CA ARG A 255 10.88 24.95 14.16
C ARG A 255 9.80 24.70 15.21
N GLY A 256 9.89 23.58 15.96
CA GLY A 256 8.90 23.13 16.91
C GLY A 256 8.10 21.91 16.44
N GLY A 257 7.33 21.29 17.33
CA GLY A 257 6.57 20.08 17.03
C GLY A 257 5.66 20.25 15.80
N GLY A 258 5.66 19.25 14.92
CA GLY A 258 4.84 19.26 13.72
C GLY A 258 5.40 20.05 12.53
N SER A 259 6.62 20.62 12.63
CA SER A 259 7.18 21.52 11.59
C SER A 259 7.96 20.79 10.49
N ALA A 260 8.09 19.45 10.53
CA ALA A 260 8.82 18.70 9.50
C ALA A 260 8.34 18.97 8.06
N PRO A 261 7.04 19.12 7.74
CA PRO A 261 6.59 19.44 6.39
C PRO A 261 7.10 20.79 5.83
N GLN A 262 7.59 21.69 6.68
CA GLN A 262 8.21 22.96 6.28
C GLN A 262 9.74 22.90 6.25
N ASN A 263 10.32 21.75 6.56
CA ASN A 263 11.78 21.54 6.49
C ASN A 263 12.17 21.05 5.09
N PRO A 264 13.03 21.76 4.32
CA PRO A 264 13.40 21.37 2.97
C PRO A 264 14.02 19.98 2.85
N GLN A 265 14.78 19.53 3.85
CA GLN A 265 15.35 18.17 3.85
C GLN A 265 14.26 17.10 3.97
N PHE A 266 13.24 17.33 4.80
CA PHE A 266 12.10 16.42 4.89
C PHE A 266 11.21 16.51 3.64
N GLN A 267 11.02 17.70 3.09
CA GLN A 267 10.25 17.88 1.86
C GLN A 267 10.85 17.08 0.70
N GLU A 268 12.17 17.13 0.52
CA GLU A 268 12.84 16.33 -0.51
C GLU A 268 12.67 14.83 -0.26
N LEU A 269 12.99 14.36 0.94
CA LEU A 269 12.83 12.96 1.33
C LEU A 269 11.39 12.48 1.12
N TYR A 270 10.40 13.27 1.57
CA TYR A 270 8.99 12.92 1.47
C TYR A 270 8.53 12.81 0.02
N VAL A 271 8.90 13.77 -0.85
CA VAL A 271 8.54 13.72 -2.27
C VAL A 271 9.19 12.53 -2.96
N ARG A 272 10.47 12.24 -2.70
CA ARG A 272 11.15 11.06 -3.29
C ARG A 272 10.54 9.75 -2.78
N TRP A 273 10.14 9.70 -1.51
CA TRP A 273 9.42 8.55 -0.96
C TRP A 273 8.01 8.41 -1.55
N MET A 274 7.31 9.53 -1.78
CA MET A 274 6.02 9.56 -2.47
C MET A 274 6.14 9.00 -3.89
N GLN A 275 7.20 9.34 -4.60
CA GLN A 275 7.51 8.81 -5.93
C GLN A 275 7.76 7.29 -5.92
N TYR A 276 8.45 6.77 -4.91
CA TYR A 276 8.57 5.32 -4.70
C TYR A 276 7.21 4.69 -4.33
N GLY A 277 6.48 5.30 -3.41
CA GLY A 277 5.17 4.84 -2.95
C GLY A 277 4.14 4.69 -4.07
N LEU A 278 4.27 5.48 -5.15
CA LEU A 278 3.43 5.36 -6.36
C LEU A 278 3.35 3.92 -6.87
N PHE A 279 4.44 3.15 -6.75
CA PHE A 279 4.56 1.79 -7.24
C PHE A 279 4.24 0.71 -6.19
N CYS A 280 3.93 1.10 -4.95
CA CYS A 280 3.47 0.15 -3.94
C CYS A 280 2.00 -0.22 -4.16
N PRO A 281 1.58 -1.47 -3.86
CA PRO A 281 0.16 -1.85 -3.91
C PRO A 281 -0.74 -0.91 -3.10
N VAL A 282 -0.33 -0.49 -1.93
CA VAL A 282 -1.00 0.54 -1.11
C VAL A 282 -0.17 1.82 -1.13
N PHE A 283 -0.79 2.90 -1.59
CA PHE A 283 -0.20 4.23 -1.63
C PHE A 283 -0.65 5.02 -0.40
N ARG A 284 0.17 4.99 0.66
CA ARG A 284 -0.22 5.46 2.00
C ARG A 284 0.74 6.50 2.55
N SER A 285 0.21 7.67 2.90
CA SER A 285 0.89 8.64 3.76
C SER A 285 0.50 8.38 5.21
N HIS A 286 1.46 8.09 6.06
CA HIS A 286 1.28 7.87 7.49
C HIS A 286 2.58 8.13 8.25
N GLY A 287 2.47 8.48 9.54
CA GLY A 287 3.61 8.64 10.44
C GLY A 287 3.30 9.48 11.65
N ALA A 288 4.24 9.50 12.60
CA ALA A 288 4.22 10.29 13.82
C ALA A 288 4.93 11.64 13.63
N ASP A 289 4.92 12.45 14.69
CA ASP A 289 5.68 13.66 14.93
C ASP A 289 5.28 14.89 14.09
N ALA A 290 4.61 14.72 12.95
CA ALA A 290 4.09 15.82 12.15
C ALA A 290 2.88 15.41 11.31
N PRO A 291 1.93 16.32 11.04
CA PRO A 291 0.84 16.09 10.09
C PRO A 291 1.39 15.97 8.67
N ARG A 292 0.75 15.16 7.83
CA ARG A 292 1.26 14.80 6.48
C ARG A 292 0.25 14.99 5.36
N GLU A 293 -0.81 15.73 5.60
CA GLU A 293 -1.72 16.13 4.55
C GLU A 293 -1.00 17.06 3.56
N ILE A 294 -1.33 16.96 2.29
CA ILE A 294 -0.64 17.68 1.21
C ILE A 294 -0.51 19.19 1.48
N TRP A 295 -1.52 19.81 2.09
CA TRP A 295 -1.52 21.26 2.41
C TRP A 295 -0.55 21.64 3.55
N GLN A 296 0.00 20.68 4.27
CA GLN A 296 1.06 20.94 5.25
C GLN A 296 2.41 21.23 4.57
N PHE A 297 2.59 20.75 3.35
CA PHE A 297 3.81 20.91 2.56
C PHE A 297 3.80 22.16 1.67
N GLY A 298 2.74 22.95 1.70
CA GLY A 298 2.63 24.15 0.90
C GLY A 298 1.26 24.32 0.24
N LYS A 299 1.20 25.16 -0.78
CA LYS A 299 -0.01 25.51 -1.53
C LYS A 299 0.15 25.10 -3.00
N LYS A 300 -0.97 24.97 -3.69
CA LYS A 300 -0.98 24.75 -5.14
C LYS A 300 -0.19 25.87 -5.86
N GLY A 301 0.69 25.49 -6.76
CA GLY A 301 1.64 26.37 -7.43
C GLY A 301 3.03 26.39 -6.76
N GLU A 302 3.19 25.79 -5.59
CA GLU A 302 4.48 25.62 -4.93
C GLU A 302 5.09 24.25 -5.28
N PRO A 303 6.42 24.15 -5.50
CA PRO A 303 7.04 22.96 -6.06
C PRO A 303 6.76 21.67 -5.29
N VAL A 304 6.74 21.72 -3.96
CA VAL A 304 6.55 20.53 -3.11
C VAL A 304 5.09 20.05 -3.20
N TYR A 305 4.14 20.96 -3.07
CA TYR A 305 2.72 20.63 -3.20
C TYR A 305 2.41 20.04 -4.57
N ASP A 306 2.89 20.71 -5.64
CA ASP A 306 2.62 20.29 -7.02
C ASP A 306 3.26 18.93 -7.34
N ALA A 307 4.45 18.66 -6.80
CA ALA A 307 5.10 17.35 -6.95
C ALA A 307 4.29 16.22 -6.28
N ILE A 308 3.77 16.46 -5.07
CA ILE A 308 2.92 15.50 -4.37
C ILE A 308 1.59 15.29 -5.13
N GLU A 309 0.91 16.38 -5.52
CA GLU A 309 -0.35 16.32 -6.27
C GLU A 309 -0.17 15.55 -7.58
N LYS A 310 0.92 15.75 -8.29
CA LYS A 310 1.23 15.07 -9.55
C LYS A 310 1.33 13.56 -9.37
N MET A 311 1.96 13.08 -8.31
CA MET A 311 2.04 11.64 -8.01
C MET A 311 0.67 11.06 -7.66
N ILE A 312 -0.15 11.78 -6.89
CA ILE A 312 -1.53 11.38 -6.58
C ILE A 312 -2.36 11.27 -7.87
N ARG A 313 -2.30 12.28 -8.75
CA ARG A 313 -3.03 12.26 -10.02
C ARG A 313 -2.56 11.11 -10.93
N LEU A 314 -1.24 10.91 -11.03
CA LEU A 314 -0.69 9.80 -11.82
C LEU A 314 -1.15 8.44 -11.26
N ARG A 315 -1.20 8.27 -9.92
CA ARG A 315 -1.73 7.05 -9.30
C ARG A 315 -3.17 6.77 -9.74
N TYR A 316 -4.02 7.80 -9.76
CA TYR A 316 -5.41 7.65 -10.21
C TYR A 316 -5.50 7.28 -11.69
N ARG A 317 -4.68 7.90 -12.54
CA ARG A 317 -4.63 7.57 -13.95
C ARG A 317 -4.14 6.14 -14.22
N LEU A 318 -3.26 5.62 -13.40
CA LEU A 318 -2.75 4.24 -13.49
C LEU A 318 -3.70 3.17 -12.94
N ILE A 319 -4.87 3.53 -12.39
CA ILE A 319 -5.79 2.54 -11.79
C ILE A 319 -6.20 1.41 -12.76
N PRO A 320 -6.52 1.64 -14.04
CA PRO A 320 -6.85 0.53 -14.95
C PRO A 320 -5.69 -0.46 -15.13
N TYR A 321 -4.47 0.04 -15.21
CA TYR A 321 -3.26 -0.78 -15.26
C TYR A 321 -3.04 -1.55 -13.96
N LEU A 322 -3.16 -0.86 -12.81
CA LEU A 322 -3.00 -1.44 -11.48
C LEU A 322 -4.04 -2.53 -11.20
N TYR A 323 -5.30 -2.26 -11.53
CA TYR A 323 -6.39 -3.18 -11.25
C TYR A 323 -6.27 -4.46 -12.08
N SER A 324 -5.85 -4.32 -13.34
CA SER A 324 -5.55 -5.45 -14.22
C SER A 324 -4.30 -6.22 -13.77
N THR A 325 -3.27 -5.52 -13.28
CA THR A 325 -2.09 -6.16 -12.66
C THR A 325 -2.49 -6.92 -11.40
N ALA A 326 -3.40 -6.37 -10.58
CA ALA A 326 -3.95 -7.05 -9.41
C ALA A 326 -4.68 -8.35 -9.78
N TRP A 327 -5.38 -8.35 -10.89
CA TRP A 327 -5.99 -9.57 -11.44
C TRP A 327 -4.91 -10.59 -11.83
N GLU A 328 -3.83 -10.18 -12.50
CA GLU A 328 -2.70 -11.06 -12.81
C GLU A 328 -2.04 -11.63 -11.55
N VAL A 329 -1.84 -10.80 -10.52
CA VAL A 329 -1.34 -11.25 -9.21
C VAL A 329 -2.25 -12.33 -8.61
N THR A 330 -3.55 -12.16 -8.72
CA THR A 330 -4.56 -13.05 -8.14
C THR A 330 -4.73 -14.35 -8.93
N SER A 331 -4.82 -14.25 -10.27
CA SER A 331 -5.19 -15.37 -11.14
C SER A 331 -3.99 -16.15 -11.66
N ALA A 332 -2.81 -15.53 -11.75
CA ALA A 332 -1.61 -16.09 -12.37
C ALA A 332 -0.36 -16.03 -11.46
N ASN A 333 -0.54 -15.75 -10.16
CA ASN A 333 0.55 -15.62 -9.19
C ASN A 333 1.64 -14.61 -9.63
N GLY A 334 1.20 -13.51 -10.23
CA GLY A 334 2.07 -12.39 -10.60
C GLY A 334 2.55 -11.59 -9.40
N SER A 335 3.24 -10.48 -9.67
CA SER A 335 3.69 -9.54 -8.64
C SER A 335 3.62 -8.12 -9.17
N TYR A 336 3.31 -7.15 -8.28
CA TYR A 336 3.33 -5.73 -8.63
C TYR A 336 4.75 -5.22 -8.79
N MET A 337 5.58 -5.45 -7.77
CA MET A 337 6.99 -5.07 -7.74
C MET A 337 7.82 -6.31 -8.08
N ARG A 338 8.59 -6.23 -9.15
CA ARG A 338 9.34 -7.37 -9.68
C ARG A 338 10.83 -6.99 -9.76
N PRO A 339 11.73 -7.72 -9.08
CA PRO A 339 13.16 -7.51 -9.26
C PRO A 339 13.54 -7.65 -10.74
N LEU A 340 14.46 -6.82 -11.21
CA LEU A 340 14.83 -6.81 -12.64
C LEU A 340 15.32 -8.18 -13.14
N PHE A 341 15.99 -8.95 -12.31
CA PHE A 341 16.45 -10.29 -12.70
C PHE A 341 15.31 -11.28 -12.99
N SER A 342 14.09 -11.03 -12.50
CA SER A 342 12.92 -11.88 -12.79
C SER A 342 12.50 -11.81 -14.27
N ASP A 343 12.68 -10.63 -14.89
CA ASP A 343 12.32 -10.38 -16.28
C ASP A 343 13.54 -10.36 -17.22
N PHE A 344 14.75 -10.12 -16.68
CA PHE A 344 15.99 -9.93 -17.45
C PHE A 344 17.13 -10.80 -16.91
N ALA A 345 16.87 -12.07 -16.59
CA ALA A 345 17.83 -12.99 -15.95
C ALA A 345 19.16 -13.16 -16.73
N ALA A 346 19.13 -13.02 -18.06
CA ALA A 346 20.31 -13.08 -18.90
C ALA A 346 21.23 -11.86 -18.79
N ASP A 347 20.73 -10.76 -18.23
CA ASP A 347 21.52 -9.54 -18.01
C ASP A 347 22.11 -9.51 -16.60
N ARG A 348 23.37 -9.94 -16.45
CA ARG A 348 24.01 -10.01 -15.14
C ARG A 348 24.12 -8.68 -14.39
N LYS A 349 24.04 -7.53 -15.09
CA LYS A 349 24.10 -6.21 -14.45
C LYS A 349 22.91 -5.95 -13.55
N VAL A 350 21.75 -6.54 -13.84
CA VAL A 350 20.53 -6.31 -13.03
C VAL A 350 20.43 -7.21 -11.80
N TRP A 351 21.35 -8.17 -11.60
CA TRP A 351 21.23 -9.12 -10.50
C TRP A 351 21.36 -8.50 -9.11
N ASN A 352 22.13 -7.43 -9.01
CA ASN A 352 22.37 -6.70 -7.76
C ASN A 352 21.77 -5.29 -7.77
N THR A 353 20.83 -5.00 -8.68
CA THR A 353 20.16 -3.70 -8.72
C THR A 353 19.15 -3.62 -7.58
N THR A 354 19.26 -2.59 -6.73
CA THR A 354 18.47 -2.41 -5.52
C THR A 354 17.53 -1.20 -5.55
N ASP A 355 17.66 -0.34 -6.56
CA ASP A 355 16.92 0.92 -6.68
C ASP A 355 16.10 1.03 -7.99
N GLU A 356 16.06 -0.06 -8.77
CA GLU A 356 15.28 -0.16 -10.00
C GLU A 356 14.54 -1.49 -10.03
N PHE A 357 13.29 -1.49 -10.53
CA PHE A 357 12.44 -2.68 -10.58
C PHE A 357 11.35 -2.53 -11.64
N MET A 358 10.78 -3.67 -12.08
CA MET A 358 9.58 -3.63 -12.90
C MET A 358 8.33 -3.47 -12.02
N PHE A 359 7.45 -2.57 -12.41
CA PHE A 359 6.11 -2.40 -11.86
C PHE A 359 5.10 -3.01 -12.84
N GLY A 360 4.55 -4.18 -12.48
CA GLY A 360 3.89 -5.05 -13.44
C GLY A 360 4.87 -5.47 -14.54
N ARG A 361 4.39 -5.64 -15.77
CA ARG A 361 5.22 -6.08 -16.91
C ARG A 361 5.73 -4.96 -17.79
N SER A 362 5.12 -3.78 -17.69
CA SER A 362 5.31 -2.70 -18.66
C SER A 362 6.23 -1.59 -18.18
N ILE A 363 6.21 -1.25 -16.90
CA ILE A 363 6.87 -0.07 -16.36
C ILE A 363 8.14 -0.46 -15.61
N LEU A 364 9.28 0.11 -15.97
CA LEU A 364 10.49 0.11 -15.17
C LEU A 364 10.49 1.36 -14.29
N ALA A 365 10.42 1.18 -12.99
CA ALA A 365 10.50 2.23 -11.99
C ALA A 365 11.95 2.36 -11.52
N ALA A 366 12.47 3.58 -11.50
CA ALA A 366 13.84 3.89 -11.12
C ALA A 366 13.89 5.09 -10.14
N PRO A 367 13.26 4.98 -8.96
CA PRO A 367 13.13 6.08 -8.03
C PRO A 367 14.50 6.67 -7.64
N ILE A 368 14.48 7.95 -7.29
CA ILE A 368 15.66 8.62 -6.71
C ILE A 368 15.65 8.31 -5.22
N VAL A 369 16.72 7.68 -4.75
CA VAL A 369 16.87 7.24 -3.35
C VAL A 369 17.99 7.96 -2.60
N ASP A 370 18.58 8.98 -3.23
CA ASP A 370 19.59 9.84 -2.65
C ASP A 370 19.18 11.32 -2.80
N PRO A 371 19.60 12.20 -1.86
CA PRO A 371 19.27 13.61 -1.94
C PRO A 371 19.97 14.28 -3.12
N GLN A 372 19.28 15.20 -3.79
CA GLN A 372 19.79 15.96 -4.93
C GLN A 372 19.73 17.48 -4.70
N TYR A 373 18.85 17.94 -3.82
CA TYR A 373 18.59 19.36 -3.56
C TYR A 373 19.06 19.81 -2.18
N THR A 374 19.17 18.87 -1.24
CA THR A 374 19.62 19.13 0.13
C THR A 374 20.77 18.20 0.49
N GLU A 375 21.50 18.55 1.54
CA GLU A 375 22.45 17.61 2.14
C GLU A 375 21.70 16.49 2.86
N GLU A 376 22.27 15.28 2.84
CA GLU A 376 21.69 14.15 3.57
C GLU A 376 21.75 14.42 5.08
N LYS A 377 20.58 14.40 5.72
CA LYS A 377 20.51 14.41 7.17
C LYS A 377 20.74 13.00 7.71
N ILE A 378 21.76 12.84 8.52
CA ILE A 378 22.02 11.59 9.22
C ILE A 378 21.11 11.52 10.45
N VAL A 379 20.12 10.63 10.40
CA VAL A 379 19.22 10.34 11.51
C VAL A 379 19.83 9.20 12.33
N LYS A 380 20.15 9.48 13.59
CA LYS A 380 20.64 8.47 14.54
C LYS A 380 19.45 7.81 15.23
N GLU A 381 19.25 6.55 14.97
CA GLU A 381 18.27 5.74 15.65
C GLU A 381 18.78 5.34 17.04
N ASP A 382 17.89 5.40 18.04
CA ASP A 382 18.19 4.85 19.36
C ASP A 382 18.34 3.33 19.22
N ALA A 383 19.50 2.79 19.62
CA ALA A 383 19.83 1.38 19.49
C ALA A 383 18.89 0.44 20.31
N MET A 384 18.22 0.97 21.33
CA MET A 384 17.30 0.20 22.16
C MET A 384 15.85 0.24 21.68
N THR A 385 15.42 1.36 21.12
CA THR A 385 14.02 1.56 20.72
C THR A 385 13.84 1.63 19.20
N GLY A 386 14.90 1.84 18.44
CA GLY A 386 14.84 2.16 17.02
C GLY A 386 14.21 3.54 16.75
N TRP A 387 13.96 4.32 17.79
CA TRP A 387 13.19 5.55 17.72
C TRP A 387 14.07 6.75 18.05
N ASP A 388 14.54 7.47 17.03
CA ASP A 388 15.10 8.81 17.30
C ASP A 388 13.97 9.82 17.38
N ARG A 389 13.74 10.31 18.58
CA ARG A 389 12.75 11.35 18.87
C ARG A 389 13.39 12.65 19.32
N LYS A 390 14.71 12.75 19.25
CA LYS A 390 15.40 14.00 19.59
C LYS A 390 15.14 14.98 18.48
N SER A 391 14.29 15.97 18.76
CA SER A 391 14.21 17.16 17.93
C SER A 391 15.62 17.75 17.79
N ALA A 392 16.08 17.91 16.58
CA ALA A 392 17.32 18.63 16.31
C ALA A 392 17.11 20.08 16.74
N VAL A 393 17.74 20.47 17.84
CA VAL A 393 17.71 21.84 18.33
C VAL A 393 18.88 22.57 17.68
N GLY A 394 18.60 23.62 16.91
CA GLY A 394 19.61 24.59 16.49
C GLY A 394 20.32 24.30 15.17
N GLU A 395 19.72 23.56 14.25
CA GLU A 395 20.25 23.49 12.89
C GLU A 395 20.02 24.80 12.11
N SER A 396 21.02 25.21 11.34
CA SER A 396 20.91 26.34 10.39
C SER A 396 19.75 26.10 9.43
N ALA A 397 19.03 27.16 9.06
CA ALA A 397 17.94 27.08 8.08
C ALA A 397 18.50 26.55 6.75
N VAL A 398 18.17 25.31 6.42
CA VAL A 398 18.48 24.71 5.12
C VAL A 398 17.57 25.35 4.08
N GLN A 399 18.15 25.77 2.95
CA GLN A 399 17.40 26.24 1.81
C GLN A 399 17.60 25.29 0.63
N ALA A 400 16.55 25.07 -0.14
CA ALA A 400 16.59 24.27 -1.35
C ALA A 400 15.80 24.95 -2.46
N ASP A 401 16.35 24.93 -3.67
CA ASP A 401 15.66 25.36 -4.87
C ASP A 401 15.16 24.13 -5.64
N PHE A 402 13.91 23.76 -5.38
CA PHE A 402 13.24 22.63 -6.02
C PHE A 402 12.77 22.91 -7.47
N THR A 403 13.03 24.11 -7.99
CA THR A 403 12.66 24.48 -9.37
C THR A 403 13.75 24.10 -10.37
N THR A 404 14.97 23.83 -9.91
CA THR A 404 16.09 23.45 -10.77
C THR A 404 16.03 21.97 -11.12
N SER A 405 16.44 21.63 -12.35
CA SER A 405 16.62 20.23 -12.74
C SER A 405 17.94 19.67 -12.24
N LYS A 406 17.91 18.42 -11.85
CA LYS A 406 19.08 17.62 -11.48
C LYS A 406 19.28 16.50 -12.51
N SER A 407 20.26 15.64 -12.29
CA SER A 407 20.48 14.48 -13.15
C SER A 407 20.71 13.21 -12.32
N ALA A 408 20.37 12.08 -12.89
CA ALA A 408 20.68 10.76 -12.34
C ALA A 408 21.09 9.82 -13.47
N VAL A 409 21.92 8.83 -13.12
CA VAL A 409 22.28 7.74 -14.02
C VAL A 409 21.47 6.52 -13.62
N LYS A 410 20.74 5.92 -14.60
CA LYS A 410 19.94 4.71 -14.41
C LYS A 410 20.33 3.68 -15.46
N TYR A 411 20.22 2.39 -15.09
CA TYR A 411 20.54 1.30 -15.98
C TYR A 411 19.28 0.77 -16.67
N LEU A 412 19.29 0.70 -17.98
CA LEU A 412 18.20 0.08 -18.74
C LEU A 412 18.55 -1.35 -19.10
N PRO A 413 17.78 -2.36 -18.65
CA PRO A 413 18.06 -3.77 -18.89
C PRO A 413 18.17 -4.12 -20.36
N LYS A 414 19.12 -5.02 -20.68
CA LYS A 414 19.36 -5.53 -22.02
C LYS A 414 18.17 -6.35 -22.53
N GLY A 415 17.94 -6.31 -23.83
CA GLY A 415 16.92 -7.14 -24.50
C GLY A 415 15.58 -6.44 -24.73
N ALA A 416 15.50 -5.14 -24.45
CA ALA A 416 14.34 -4.32 -24.75
C ALA A 416 14.75 -2.94 -25.29
N LEU A 417 13.83 -2.31 -26.00
CA LEU A 417 13.82 -0.85 -26.23
C LEU A 417 12.96 -0.24 -25.12
N TRP A 418 13.36 0.93 -24.63
CA TRP A 418 12.72 1.63 -23.53
C TRP A 418 12.31 3.03 -23.93
N TYR A 419 11.11 3.44 -23.52
CA TYR A 419 10.60 4.79 -23.66
C TYR A 419 10.62 5.50 -22.31
N ASP A 420 11.25 6.66 -22.23
CA ASP A 420 11.05 7.54 -21.08
C ASP A 420 9.57 7.95 -21.01
N PHE A 421 8.92 7.65 -19.90
CA PHE A 421 7.46 7.89 -19.75
C PHE A 421 7.07 9.36 -19.89
N TRP A 422 7.97 10.27 -19.52
CA TRP A 422 7.67 11.70 -19.48
C TRP A 422 7.93 12.42 -20.80
N THR A 423 8.88 11.93 -21.58
CA THR A 423 9.38 12.60 -22.77
C THR A 423 9.18 11.80 -24.06
N ASN A 424 8.79 10.53 -23.96
CA ASN A 424 8.73 9.57 -25.05
C ASN A 424 10.08 9.32 -25.76
N LYS A 425 11.19 9.83 -25.20
CA LYS A 425 12.53 9.56 -25.74
C LYS A 425 12.85 8.08 -25.63
N THR A 426 13.41 7.51 -26.70
CA THR A 426 13.75 6.09 -26.76
C THR A 426 15.20 5.80 -26.42
N TYR A 427 15.43 4.65 -25.78
CA TYR A 427 16.75 4.17 -25.42
C TYR A 427 16.85 2.68 -25.68
N LYS A 428 17.97 2.22 -26.25
CA LYS A 428 18.28 0.78 -26.29
C LYS A 428 18.63 0.29 -24.89
N GLY A 429 18.18 -0.91 -24.54
CA GLY A 429 18.61 -1.55 -23.31
C GLY A 429 20.09 -1.98 -23.34
N GLY A 430 20.63 -2.36 -22.19
CA GLY A 430 22.00 -2.79 -21.99
C GLY A 430 22.98 -1.65 -21.69
N GLN A 431 22.50 -0.46 -21.33
CA GLN A 431 23.33 0.73 -21.09
C GLN A 431 22.87 1.55 -19.90
N ASN A 432 23.79 2.33 -19.34
CA ASN A 432 23.47 3.43 -18.45
C ASN A 432 23.00 4.63 -19.26
N VAL A 433 21.95 5.30 -18.77
CA VAL A 433 21.46 6.55 -19.35
C VAL A 433 21.49 7.65 -18.30
N THR A 434 21.97 8.82 -18.69
CA THR A 434 21.87 10.02 -17.86
C THR A 434 20.56 10.71 -18.18
N LEU A 435 19.74 10.91 -17.13
CA LEU A 435 18.42 11.52 -17.21
C LEU A 435 18.44 12.87 -16.52
N GLU A 436 17.69 13.80 -17.05
CA GLU A 436 17.25 14.96 -16.30
C GLU A 436 16.18 14.54 -15.31
N THR A 437 16.38 14.90 -14.03
CA THR A 437 15.44 14.59 -12.95
C THR A 437 14.90 15.88 -12.36
N SER A 438 13.70 16.27 -12.78
CA SER A 438 12.97 17.35 -12.11
C SER A 438 12.38 16.84 -10.78
N PHE A 439 12.13 17.77 -9.86
CA PHE A 439 11.63 17.42 -8.53
C PHE A 439 10.27 16.74 -8.54
N ASP A 440 9.42 17.11 -9.51
CA ASP A 440 8.04 16.65 -9.67
C ASP A 440 7.89 15.33 -10.46
N ARG A 441 9.01 14.68 -10.83
CA ARG A 441 8.99 13.46 -11.66
C ARG A 441 9.83 12.36 -11.02
N VAL A 442 9.30 11.14 -11.09
CA VAL A 442 10.09 9.93 -10.84
C VAL A 442 10.62 9.39 -12.16
N PRO A 443 11.91 9.05 -12.26
CA PRO A 443 12.42 8.33 -13.41
C PRO A 443 11.65 7.01 -13.60
N MET A 444 10.99 6.88 -14.75
CA MET A 444 10.29 5.66 -15.12
C MET A 444 10.29 5.50 -16.64
N PHE A 445 10.36 4.25 -17.07
CA PHE A 445 10.41 3.88 -18.48
C PHE A 445 9.33 2.87 -18.81
N VAL A 446 8.86 2.89 -20.03
CA VAL A 446 7.94 1.89 -20.54
C VAL A 446 8.66 1.00 -21.53
N ARG A 447 8.51 -0.31 -21.36
CA ARG A 447 9.07 -1.31 -22.26
C ARG A 447 8.37 -1.26 -23.62
N ALA A 448 9.12 -1.30 -24.71
CA ALA A 448 8.54 -1.45 -26.04
C ALA A 448 7.70 -2.73 -26.14
N GLY A 449 6.60 -2.65 -26.89
CA GLY A 449 5.56 -3.67 -26.94
C GLY A 449 4.45 -3.46 -25.91
N SER A 450 4.64 -2.58 -24.93
CA SER A 450 3.61 -2.35 -23.91
C SER A 450 2.39 -1.61 -24.45
N ILE A 451 1.23 -2.01 -23.94
CA ILE A 451 -0.05 -1.33 -24.07
C ILE A 451 -0.43 -0.90 -22.65
N LEU A 452 -0.33 0.39 -22.35
CA LEU A 452 -0.55 0.94 -21.02
C LEU A 452 -1.89 1.68 -20.97
N PRO A 453 -2.93 1.13 -20.29
CA PRO A 453 -4.19 1.83 -20.12
C PRO A 453 -4.08 2.90 -19.07
N LEU A 454 -4.53 4.11 -19.37
CA LEU A 454 -4.66 5.22 -18.44
C LEU A 454 -6.12 5.63 -18.30
N GLY A 455 -6.58 5.75 -17.06
CA GLY A 455 -7.94 6.18 -16.74
C GLY A 455 -8.11 7.70 -16.74
N PRO A 456 -9.36 8.18 -16.58
CA PRO A 456 -9.64 9.60 -16.45
C PRO A 456 -9.07 10.18 -15.15
N GLU A 457 -8.83 11.48 -15.13
CA GLU A 457 -8.60 12.19 -13.88
C GLU A 457 -9.87 12.22 -13.03
N MET A 458 -9.76 11.85 -11.76
CA MET A 458 -10.89 11.77 -10.82
C MET A 458 -10.48 12.10 -9.39
N GLN A 459 -11.45 12.48 -8.57
CA GLN A 459 -11.22 12.79 -7.14
C GLN A 459 -11.31 11.53 -6.26
N TYR A 460 -12.08 10.54 -6.69
CA TYR A 460 -12.22 9.24 -6.02
C TYR A 460 -12.54 8.16 -7.06
N VAL A 461 -12.23 6.92 -6.75
CA VAL A 461 -12.49 5.79 -7.65
C VAL A 461 -13.98 5.58 -7.82
N GLY A 462 -14.44 5.49 -9.08
CA GLY A 462 -15.85 5.38 -9.42
C GLY A 462 -16.56 6.73 -9.63
N GLU A 463 -15.86 7.87 -9.49
CA GLU A 463 -16.41 9.19 -9.87
C GLU A 463 -16.73 9.26 -11.35
N LYS A 464 -15.86 8.67 -12.17
CA LYS A 464 -16.03 8.61 -13.63
C LYS A 464 -15.93 7.16 -14.08
N ALA A 465 -16.77 6.80 -15.04
CA ALA A 465 -16.68 5.51 -15.70
C ALA A 465 -15.42 5.42 -16.57
N TRP A 466 -14.99 4.20 -16.87
CA TRP A 466 -13.94 3.94 -17.85
C TRP A 466 -14.50 3.85 -19.27
N ASP A 467 -15.39 4.76 -19.60
CA ASP A 467 -16.11 4.81 -20.88
C ASP A 467 -15.23 5.33 -22.04
N ASN A 468 -14.12 5.98 -21.72
CA ASN A 468 -13.07 6.34 -22.67
C ASN A 468 -11.70 6.19 -22.00
N LEU A 469 -11.07 5.00 -22.14
CA LEU A 469 -9.71 4.76 -21.68
C LEU A 469 -8.70 5.14 -22.77
N GLU A 470 -7.62 5.80 -22.35
CA GLU A 470 -6.44 5.96 -23.19
C GLU A 470 -5.63 4.65 -23.20
N LEU A 471 -5.27 4.16 -24.37
CA LEU A 471 -4.37 3.04 -24.58
C LEU A 471 -3.07 3.57 -25.18
N HIS A 472 -2.06 3.77 -24.34
CA HIS A 472 -0.74 4.21 -24.77
C HIS A 472 0.03 3.02 -25.31
N ILE A 473 0.34 3.01 -26.60
CA ILE A 473 1.09 1.95 -27.27
C ILE A 473 2.52 2.40 -27.48
N TYR A 474 3.45 1.55 -27.09
CA TYR A 474 4.89 1.79 -27.18
C TYR A 474 5.52 0.85 -28.21
N PRO A 475 5.66 1.26 -29.50
CA PRO A 475 6.16 0.40 -30.56
C PRO A 475 7.61 -0.10 -30.35
N GLY A 476 8.04 -1.09 -31.17
CA GLY A 476 9.38 -1.65 -31.14
C GLY A 476 9.46 -3.13 -30.72
N ALA A 477 8.33 -3.71 -30.33
CA ALA A 477 8.12 -5.13 -30.12
C ALA A 477 6.62 -5.44 -30.17
N ASP A 478 6.27 -6.70 -30.40
CA ASP A 478 4.90 -7.19 -30.19
C ASP A 478 4.57 -7.21 -28.69
N GLY A 479 3.27 -7.08 -28.35
CA GLY A 479 2.86 -7.11 -26.95
C GLY A 479 1.37 -7.30 -26.73
N ASP A 480 1.06 -7.70 -25.52
CA ASP A 480 -0.29 -7.99 -25.07
C ASP A 480 -0.60 -7.29 -23.75
N PHE A 481 -1.86 -6.95 -23.56
CA PHE A 481 -2.39 -6.51 -22.29
C PHE A 481 -3.83 -7.01 -22.11
N THR A 482 -4.18 -7.43 -20.92
CA THR A 482 -5.55 -7.81 -20.57
C THR A 482 -6.15 -6.82 -19.59
N LEU A 483 -7.14 -6.06 -20.02
CA LEU A 483 -7.94 -5.21 -19.15
C LEU A 483 -8.93 -6.09 -18.39
N TYR A 484 -8.90 -5.98 -17.07
CA TYR A 484 -9.82 -6.66 -16.16
C TYR A 484 -10.77 -5.67 -15.51
N GLU A 485 -12.04 -6.03 -15.43
CA GLU A 485 -13.07 -5.26 -14.75
C GLU A 485 -14.07 -6.17 -14.04
N ASP A 486 -14.55 -5.74 -12.87
CA ASP A 486 -15.60 -6.37 -12.08
C ASP A 486 -16.45 -5.32 -11.35
N GLU A 487 -17.25 -5.71 -10.39
CA GLU A 487 -18.13 -4.84 -9.60
C GLU A 487 -17.37 -3.83 -8.71
N GLY A 488 -16.03 -3.90 -8.63
CA GLY A 488 -15.18 -3.04 -7.82
C GLY A 488 -15.13 -3.38 -6.33
N ASP A 489 -16.10 -4.12 -5.83
CA ASP A 489 -16.17 -4.69 -4.49
C ASP A 489 -16.84 -6.06 -4.54
N GLY A 490 -17.00 -6.75 -3.39
CA GLY A 490 -17.60 -8.09 -3.37
C GLY A 490 -16.69 -9.18 -3.90
N TYR A 491 -17.24 -10.38 -4.02
CA TYR A 491 -16.51 -11.61 -4.36
C TYR A 491 -17.11 -12.39 -5.53
N ASN A 492 -17.98 -11.77 -6.32
CA ASN A 492 -18.59 -12.44 -7.47
C ASN A 492 -17.56 -12.82 -8.53
N TYR A 493 -16.41 -12.14 -8.55
CA TYR A 493 -15.30 -12.51 -9.42
C TYR A 493 -14.77 -13.94 -9.15
N GLU A 494 -14.86 -14.45 -7.91
CA GLU A 494 -14.51 -15.85 -7.58
C GLU A 494 -15.45 -16.86 -8.26
N LYS A 495 -16.65 -16.41 -8.68
CA LYS A 495 -17.65 -17.18 -9.43
C LYS A 495 -17.57 -16.97 -10.94
N GLY A 496 -16.53 -16.29 -11.42
CA GLY A 496 -16.36 -15.97 -12.84
C GLY A 496 -17.19 -14.76 -13.32
N ILE A 497 -17.76 -13.96 -12.40
CA ILE A 497 -18.58 -12.78 -12.72
C ILE A 497 -17.64 -11.56 -12.80
N TYR A 498 -17.02 -11.39 -13.94
CA TYR A 498 -16.12 -10.30 -14.30
C TYR A 498 -15.96 -10.24 -15.81
N THR A 499 -15.31 -9.21 -16.33
CA THR A 499 -14.97 -9.13 -17.76
C THR A 499 -13.47 -9.00 -17.98
N THR A 500 -13.01 -9.54 -19.11
CA THR A 500 -11.68 -9.29 -19.65
C THR A 500 -11.75 -8.86 -21.10
N ILE A 501 -10.88 -7.91 -21.48
CA ILE A 501 -10.67 -7.49 -22.88
C ILE A 501 -9.16 -7.59 -23.13
N THR A 502 -8.74 -8.40 -24.09
CA THR A 502 -7.34 -8.57 -24.46
C THR A 502 -7.00 -7.62 -25.60
N PHE A 503 -5.91 -6.88 -25.46
CA PHE A 503 -5.32 -6.05 -26.50
C PHE A 503 -4.05 -6.74 -26.99
N HIS A 504 -3.87 -6.79 -28.31
CA HIS A 504 -2.67 -7.33 -28.95
C HIS A 504 -2.10 -6.32 -29.93
N TRP A 505 -0.83 -5.94 -29.74
CA TRP A 505 -0.07 -5.12 -30.64
C TRP A 505 0.87 -5.95 -31.49
N ASN A 506 0.71 -5.86 -32.83
CA ASN A 506 1.67 -6.43 -33.77
C ASN A 506 2.53 -5.30 -34.35
N ASP A 507 3.79 -5.27 -33.95
CA ASP A 507 4.68 -4.17 -34.29
C ASP A 507 5.04 -4.12 -35.77
N LYS A 508 5.21 -5.31 -36.41
CA LYS A 508 5.55 -5.40 -37.83
C LYS A 508 4.46 -4.85 -38.74
N THR A 509 3.21 -5.13 -38.42
CA THR A 509 2.05 -4.69 -39.22
C THR A 509 1.48 -3.37 -38.76
N ARG A 510 1.97 -2.85 -37.62
CA ARG A 510 1.44 -1.66 -36.93
C ARG A 510 -0.06 -1.76 -36.65
N THR A 511 -0.45 -2.92 -36.13
CA THR A 511 -1.85 -3.26 -35.94
C THR A 511 -2.14 -3.51 -34.46
N LEU A 512 -3.16 -2.79 -33.94
CA LEU A 512 -3.76 -3.10 -32.65
C LEU A 512 -5.02 -3.94 -32.88
N THR A 513 -5.10 -5.09 -32.26
CA THR A 513 -6.32 -5.89 -32.14
C THR A 513 -6.89 -5.74 -30.74
N ILE A 514 -8.13 -5.27 -30.64
CA ILE A 514 -8.94 -5.26 -29.43
C ILE A 514 -9.80 -6.52 -29.51
N GLY A 515 -9.55 -7.49 -28.63
CA GLY A 515 -10.25 -8.77 -28.63
C GLY A 515 -11.72 -8.65 -28.23
N GLU A 516 -12.46 -9.71 -28.42
CA GLU A 516 -13.83 -9.83 -27.93
C GLU A 516 -13.84 -9.78 -26.38
N ARG A 517 -14.80 -9.03 -25.81
CA ARG A 517 -15.02 -9.02 -24.36
C ARG A 517 -15.48 -10.38 -23.88
N LYS A 518 -14.77 -10.94 -22.91
CA LYS A 518 -15.14 -12.22 -22.27
C LYS A 518 -15.77 -11.96 -20.92
N GLY A 519 -16.85 -12.69 -20.63
CA GLY A 519 -17.57 -12.60 -19.37
C GLY A 519 -18.52 -11.40 -19.26
N GLU A 520 -19.19 -11.32 -18.12
CA GLU A 520 -20.08 -10.20 -17.80
C GLU A 520 -20.20 -10.03 -16.28
N TYR A 521 -20.61 -8.83 -15.85
CA TYR A 521 -20.94 -8.53 -14.46
C TYR A 521 -22.02 -7.44 -14.40
N PRO A 522 -22.80 -7.35 -13.29
CA PRO A 522 -23.82 -6.31 -13.14
C PRO A 522 -23.22 -4.90 -13.18
N GLY A 523 -23.80 -4.02 -13.98
CA GLY A 523 -23.32 -2.63 -14.11
C GLY A 523 -22.15 -2.43 -15.06
N MET A 524 -21.66 -3.45 -15.77
CA MET A 524 -20.59 -3.30 -16.73
C MET A 524 -20.96 -2.36 -17.89
N LEU A 525 -19.97 -1.67 -18.45
CA LEU A 525 -20.14 -0.89 -19.66
C LEU A 525 -20.36 -1.82 -20.88
N ARG A 526 -21.50 -1.70 -21.53
CA ARG A 526 -21.81 -2.48 -22.74
C ARG A 526 -21.06 -1.96 -23.95
N THR A 527 -20.95 -0.65 -24.05
CA THR A 527 -20.21 0.07 -25.09
C THR A 527 -19.25 1.07 -24.45
N ARG A 528 -18.15 1.34 -25.11
CA ARG A 528 -17.17 2.36 -24.71
C ARG A 528 -16.33 2.82 -25.88
N GLN A 529 -15.50 3.80 -25.63
CA GLN A 529 -14.43 4.20 -26.54
C GLN A 529 -13.06 3.83 -25.98
N PHE A 530 -12.11 3.59 -26.86
CA PHE A 530 -10.69 3.55 -26.55
C PHE A 530 -9.98 4.61 -27.37
N THR A 531 -9.27 5.50 -26.70
CA THR A 531 -8.39 6.46 -27.37
C THR A 531 -6.97 5.90 -27.40
N ILE A 532 -6.53 5.49 -28.55
CA ILE A 532 -5.17 4.99 -28.77
C ILE A 532 -4.24 6.21 -28.85
N VAL A 533 -3.16 6.18 -28.10
CA VAL A 533 -2.16 7.25 -28.04
C VAL A 533 -0.79 6.68 -28.40
N LEU A 534 -0.12 7.30 -29.36
CA LEU A 534 1.24 6.93 -29.78
C LEU A 534 2.28 7.90 -29.20
N PRO A 535 3.57 7.48 -29.09
CA PRO A 535 4.62 8.32 -28.51
C PRO A 535 4.89 9.64 -29.27
N ASP A 536 4.56 9.73 -30.54
CA ASP A 536 4.65 10.96 -31.35
C ASP A 536 3.48 11.94 -31.12
N GLY A 537 2.51 11.55 -30.26
CA GLY A 537 1.32 12.34 -29.96
C GLY A 537 0.13 12.06 -30.88
N ALA A 538 0.25 11.18 -31.88
CA ALA A 538 -0.88 10.79 -32.72
C ALA A 538 -1.93 10.05 -31.89
N THR A 539 -3.21 10.35 -32.13
CA THR A 539 -4.35 9.75 -31.44
C THR A 539 -5.40 9.22 -32.40
N THR A 540 -6.03 8.11 -32.05
CA THR A 540 -7.15 7.52 -32.78
C THR A 540 -8.17 6.96 -31.80
N THR A 541 -9.45 7.32 -31.96
CA THR A 541 -10.52 6.82 -31.08
C THR A 541 -11.28 5.69 -31.77
N ILE A 542 -11.56 4.62 -31.07
CA ILE A 542 -12.26 3.42 -31.53
C ILE A 542 -13.50 3.20 -30.67
N ASP A 543 -14.65 3.08 -31.29
CA ASP A 543 -15.87 2.62 -30.63
C ASP A 543 -15.83 1.12 -30.45
N TYR A 544 -16.11 0.68 -29.22
CA TYR A 544 -16.07 -0.71 -28.83
C TYR A 544 -17.39 -1.15 -28.20
N ASP A 545 -17.98 -2.19 -28.76
CA ASP A 545 -19.28 -2.74 -28.41
C ASP A 545 -19.20 -4.17 -27.79
N GLY A 546 -17.99 -4.63 -27.51
CA GLY A 546 -17.72 -5.97 -27.02
C GLY A 546 -17.29 -6.95 -28.10
N THR A 547 -17.42 -6.59 -29.40
CA THR A 547 -16.91 -7.41 -30.52
C THR A 547 -15.47 -7.06 -30.86
N SER A 548 -14.73 -8.01 -31.44
CA SER A 548 -13.34 -7.77 -31.81
C SER A 548 -13.22 -6.64 -32.85
N LYS A 549 -12.23 -5.79 -32.64
CA LYS A 549 -11.87 -4.67 -33.56
C LYS A 549 -10.38 -4.76 -33.89
N THR A 550 -10.04 -4.42 -35.13
CA THR A 550 -8.66 -4.33 -35.59
C THR A 550 -8.40 -3.00 -36.22
N VAL A 551 -7.36 -2.33 -35.82
CA VAL A 551 -6.99 -1.00 -36.28
C VAL A 551 -5.52 -1.00 -36.71
N ARG A 552 -5.24 -0.53 -37.90
CA ARG A 552 -3.88 -0.26 -38.34
C ARG A 552 -3.53 1.20 -38.06
N LEU A 553 -2.44 1.42 -37.33
CA LEU A 553 -1.95 2.75 -36.98
C LEU A 553 -0.88 3.18 -37.98
N LEU A 554 -1.00 4.39 -38.50
CA LEU A 554 0.00 5.00 -39.36
C LEU A 554 1.00 5.72 -38.45
N ILE A 555 2.21 5.17 -38.32
CA ILE A 555 3.32 5.71 -37.50
C ILE A 555 4.44 6.10 -38.45
#